data_d8e0269f277f4ece6460f477f68930f9
#
_entry.id   d8e0269f277f4ece6460f477f68930f9
#
_cell.length_a   1.000
_cell.length_b   1.000
_cell.length_c   1.000
_cell.angle_alpha   90.00
_cell.angle_beta   90.00
_cell.angle_gamma   90.00
#
_symmetry.space_group_name_H-M   'P 1'
#
loop_
_entity.id
_entity.type
_entity.pdbx_description
1 polymer ?
#
loop_
_entity_poly.entity_id
_entity_poly.type
_entity_poly.pdbx_seq_one_letter_code
_entity_poly.pdbx_strand_id
1 'polypeptide(L)'
;MNIATIGIDLAKNVFQLHGVNGHGKVVLRRQIHRGQMRGLFVNLPPCLIGMEACASAHYWARTLQSYGHTVRLIAPHFVKPYVKTHKTDATDAEAICEAVNRPNMRFVPIKSIEQQSALSLHRVRQGFVRARTGQACQIRGLLAEFGLVMPPGIANIKQVPKLLQAAGKELPAPFCLLIERLLAHLKELDRQTRELEELIVDWHQRSEPSRRLAKIPGIGPITASALVASISDVSSFKNGRELAAWLGLVPRQHSSGGKPTLLGISKRGDRYLRTLLVHGARSVIVRARKREDEKGTWLKKLLERRHVNIATVALAHKTVRTVWAMLAHDREYCANYQSLPVAA
;
A
#
# COMPACT_ATOMS: atom_id res chain seq x y z
N MET A 1 18.61 -23.93 26.95
CA MET A 1 17.49 -23.01 27.24
C MET A 1 16.31 -23.42 26.39
N ASN A 2 15.17 -23.73 26.99
CA ASN A 2 13.98 -24.04 26.19
C ASN A 2 13.19 -22.76 25.96
N ILE A 3 13.41 -22.11 24.80
CA ILE A 3 12.72 -20.88 24.39
C ILE A 3 11.55 -21.28 23.52
N ALA A 4 10.33 -20.91 23.91
CA ALA A 4 9.12 -21.18 23.13
C ALA A 4 8.78 -20.02 22.18
N THR A 5 8.92 -18.78 22.65
CA THR A 5 8.59 -17.57 21.87
C THR A 5 9.64 -16.50 22.06
N ILE A 6 9.97 -15.80 20.97
CA ILE A 6 10.85 -14.62 20.96
C ILE A 6 10.14 -13.45 20.27
N GLY A 7 10.08 -12.30 20.95
CA GLY A 7 9.78 -11.02 20.35
C GLY A 7 11.08 -10.31 19.95
N ILE A 8 11.13 -9.80 18.73
CA ILE A 8 12.29 -9.07 18.21
C ILE A 8 11.86 -7.67 17.77
N ASP A 9 12.42 -6.67 18.41
CA ASP A 9 12.38 -5.31 17.91
C ASP A 9 13.56 -5.06 16.97
N LEU A 10 13.25 -4.61 15.74
CA LEU A 10 14.20 -4.44 14.64
C LEU A 10 14.55 -2.97 14.44
N ALA A 11 15.74 -2.56 14.82
CA ALA A 11 16.31 -1.28 14.41
C ALA A 11 17.23 -1.43 13.19
N LYS A 12 17.99 -0.41 12.87
CA LYS A 12 18.92 -0.44 11.72
C LYS A 12 20.10 -1.39 11.94
N ASN A 13 20.78 -1.25 13.06
CA ASN A 13 22.03 -1.96 13.39
C ASN A 13 21.95 -2.81 14.63
N VAL A 14 21.01 -2.55 15.52
CA VAL A 14 20.85 -3.18 16.82
C VAL A 14 19.45 -3.75 16.94
N PHE A 15 19.35 -4.96 17.47
CA PHE A 15 18.06 -5.65 17.66
C PHE A 15 17.90 -6.00 19.14
N GLN A 16 16.70 -5.79 19.64
CA GLN A 16 16.35 -6.17 20.99
C GLN A 16 15.55 -7.47 20.97
N LEU A 17 15.96 -8.43 21.80
CA LEU A 17 15.35 -9.74 21.93
C LEU A 17 14.70 -9.89 23.29
N HIS A 18 13.47 -10.39 23.30
CA HIS A 18 12.76 -10.81 24.51
C HIS A 18 12.21 -12.22 24.29
N GLY A 19 12.68 -13.20 25.05
CA GLY A 19 12.31 -14.60 24.88
C GLY A 19 11.70 -15.18 26.14
N VAL A 20 10.64 -15.98 25.97
CA VAL A 20 9.95 -16.70 27.04
C VAL A 20 9.94 -18.20 26.78
N ASN A 21 9.88 -19.00 27.85
CA ASN A 21 9.64 -20.44 27.75
C ASN A 21 8.14 -20.78 27.59
N GLY A 22 7.81 -22.07 27.52
CA GLY A 22 6.42 -22.55 27.38
C GLY A 22 5.47 -22.15 28.53
N HIS A 23 6.00 -21.74 29.68
CA HIS A 23 5.25 -21.25 30.84
C HIS A 23 5.17 -19.73 30.91
N GLY A 24 5.64 -19.02 29.89
CA GLY A 24 5.65 -17.55 29.86
C GLY A 24 6.75 -16.89 30.71
N LYS A 25 7.65 -17.68 31.34
CA LYS A 25 8.79 -17.14 32.12
C LYS A 25 9.86 -16.62 31.18
N VAL A 26 10.36 -15.41 31.45
CA VAL A 26 11.43 -14.77 30.69
C VAL A 26 12.73 -15.58 30.87
N VAL A 27 13.31 -16.00 29.75
CA VAL A 27 14.56 -16.79 29.71
C VAL A 27 15.63 -16.14 28.82
N LEU A 28 15.25 -15.10 28.04
CA LEU A 28 16.15 -14.34 27.21
C LEU A 28 15.78 -12.87 27.25
N ARG A 29 16.71 -12.01 27.63
CA ARG A 29 16.69 -10.54 27.39
C ARG A 29 18.06 -10.16 26.89
N ARG A 30 18.15 -9.78 25.62
CA ARG A 30 19.46 -9.53 25.03
C ARG A 30 19.36 -8.50 23.91
N GLN A 31 20.31 -7.59 23.89
CA GLN A 31 20.59 -6.72 22.77
C GLN A 31 21.68 -7.35 21.91
N ILE A 32 21.49 -7.38 20.60
CA ILE A 32 22.46 -7.92 19.65
C ILE A 32 22.67 -6.97 18.47
N HIS A 33 23.86 -7.00 17.89
CA HIS A 33 24.12 -6.34 16.64
C HIS A 33 23.59 -7.15 15.45
N ARG A 34 23.23 -6.44 14.38
CA ARG A 34 22.70 -7.02 13.13
C ARG A 34 23.52 -8.23 12.62
N GLY A 35 24.86 -8.15 12.69
CA GLY A 35 25.75 -9.23 12.25
C GLY A 35 25.65 -10.52 13.08
N GLN A 36 25.22 -10.41 14.34
CA GLN A 36 25.10 -11.54 15.27
C GLN A 36 23.79 -12.33 15.10
N MET A 37 22.79 -11.74 14.40
CA MET A 37 21.45 -12.32 14.27
C MET A 37 21.46 -13.73 13.69
N ARG A 38 22.19 -13.95 12.59
CA ARG A 38 22.27 -15.27 11.94
C ARG A 38 22.91 -16.31 12.83
N GLY A 39 24.09 -16.02 13.40
CA GLY A 39 24.82 -16.93 14.25
C GLY A 39 24.06 -17.33 15.53
N LEU A 40 23.25 -16.41 16.08
CA LEU A 40 22.43 -16.72 17.24
C LEU A 40 21.28 -17.68 16.85
N PHE A 41 20.51 -17.36 15.82
CA PHE A 41 19.26 -18.07 15.48
C PHE A 41 19.49 -19.43 14.80
N VAL A 42 20.59 -19.61 14.05
CA VAL A 42 20.92 -20.91 13.45
C VAL A 42 21.20 -21.99 14.52
N ASN A 43 21.66 -21.57 15.71
CA ASN A 43 21.99 -22.46 16.83
C ASN A 43 20.84 -22.59 17.85
N LEU A 44 19.70 -21.90 17.65
CA LEU A 44 18.55 -22.04 18.54
C LEU A 44 17.59 -23.13 18.03
N PRO A 45 17.02 -23.95 18.92
CA PRO A 45 15.92 -24.82 18.53
C PRO A 45 14.75 -24.03 17.88
N PRO A 46 14.01 -24.64 16.96
CA PRO A 46 12.84 -24.00 16.36
C PRO A 46 11.88 -23.45 17.40
N CYS A 47 11.52 -22.19 17.28
CA CYS A 47 10.61 -21.49 18.17
C CYS A 47 9.71 -20.52 17.40
N LEU A 48 8.68 -19.96 18.07
CA LEU A 48 7.85 -18.91 17.53
C LEU A 48 8.57 -17.56 17.64
N ILE A 49 8.65 -16.82 16.54
CA ILE A 49 9.29 -15.51 16.48
C ILE A 49 8.26 -14.46 16.02
N GLY A 50 8.06 -13.43 16.86
CA GLY A 50 7.30 -12.23 16.52
C GLY A 50 8.22 -11.09 16.13
N MET A 51 7.85 -10.33 15.11
CA MET A 51 8.50 -9.06 14.72
C MET A 51 7.45 -8.05 14.26
N GLU A 52 7.72 -6.76 14.47
CA GLU A 52 6.92 -5.74 13.80
C GLU A 52 7.15 -5.74 12.29
N ALA A 53 6.09 -5.47 11.51
CA ALA A 53 6.16 -5.30 10.05
C ALA A 53 6.76 -3.93 9.70
N CYS A 54 8.06 -3.77 9.95
CA CYS A 54 8.84 -2.56 9.69
C CYS A 54 9.88 -2.78 8.57
N ALA A 55 10.81 -1.84 8.43
CA ALA A 55 11.94 -1.98 7.50
C ALA A 55 12.77 -3.23 7.82
N SER A 56 13.16 -3.98 6.79
CA SER A 56 13.88 -5.26 6.85
C SER A 56 13.14 -6.47 7.48
N ALA A 57 11.94 -6.30 8.04
CA ALA A 57 11.20 -7.39 8.69
C ALA A 57 10.95 -8.58 7.75
N HIS A 58 10.54 -8.35 6.51
CA HIS A 58 10.33 -9.44 5.54
C HIS A 58 11.62 -10.21 5.20
N TYR A 59 12.76 -9.51 5.11
CA TYR A 59 14.04 -10.17 4.90
C TYR A 59 14.39 -11.07 6.07
N TRP A 60 14.32 -10.55 7.30
CA TRP A 60 14.62 -11.33 8.50
C TRP A 60 13.61 -12.46 8.71
N ALA A 61 12.34 -12.24 8.39
CA ALA A 61 11.34 -13.30 8.47
C ALA A 61 11.70 -14.49 7.57
N ARG A 62 12.03 -14.26 6.31
CA ARG A 62 12.46 -15.34 5.41
C ARG A 62 13.77 -16.01 5.88
N THR A 63 14.72 -15.22 6.37
CA THR A 63 15.99 -15.77 6.89
C THR A 63 15.77 -16.66 8.10
N LEU A 64 14.94 -16.23 9.05
CA LEU A 64 14.65 -17.02 10.24
C LEU A 64 13.79 -18.26 9.94
N GLN A 65 12.87 -18.15 8.97
CA GLN A 65 12.13 -19.31 8.48
C GLN A 65 13.04 -20.36 7.83
N SER A 66 14.10 -19.95 7.11
CA SER A 66 15.07 -20.90 6.54
C SER A 66 15.90 -21.65 7.59
N TYR A 67 15.91 -21.19 8.84
CA TYR A 67 16.50 -21.88 9.98
C TYR A 67 15.50 -22.76 10.74
N GLY A 68 14.26 -22.91 10.24
CA GLY A 68 13.22 -23.76 10.83
C GLY A 68 12.33 -23.06 11.86
N HIS A 69 12.50 -21.77 12.13
CA HIS A 69 11.63 -21.03 13.05
C HIS A 69 10.27 -20.71 12.44
N THR A 70 9.23 -20.69 13.26
CA THR A 70 7.92 -20.15 12.89
C THR A 70 7.93 -18.64 13.09
N VAL A 71 7.84 -17.87 12.00
CA VAL A 71 7.93 -16.40 12.05
C VAL A 71 6.60 -15.73 11.73
N ARG A 72 6.21 -14.76 12.54
CA ARG A 72 4.98 -13.97 12.36
C ARG A 72 5.29 -12.48 12.41
N LEU A 73 4.79 -11.73 11.42
CA LEU A 73 4.90 -10.28 11.37
C LEU A 73 3.61 -9.64 11.88
N ILE A 74 3.74 -8.61 12.72
CA ILE A 74 2.62 -7.89 13.32
C ILE A 74 2.67 -6.43 12.89
N ALA A 75 1.55 -5.87 12.48
CA ALA A 75 1.51 -4.43 12.15
C ALA A 75 1.69 -3.59 13.43
N PRO A 76 2.49 -2.50 13.43
CA PRO A 76 2.86 -1.74 14.63
C PRO A 76 1.68 -1.30 15.50
N HIS A 77 0.55 -0.93 14.89
CA HIS A 77 -0.64 -0.50 15.64
C HIS A 77 -1.31 -1.62 16.44
N PHE A 78 -1.01 -2.90 16.16
CA PHE A 78 -1.48 -4.03 16.96
C PHE A 78 -0.50 -4.41 18.09
N VAL A 79 0.76 -3.99 18.00
CA VAL A 79 1.75 -4.17 19.08
C VAL A 79 1.60 -3.09 20.15
N LYS A 80 1.36 -1.85 19.73
CA LYS A 80 1.29 -0.68 20.61
C LYS A 80 0.44 -0.86 21.91
N PRO A 81 -0.74 -1.52 21.87
CA PRO A 81 -1.54 -1.75 23.11
C PRO A 81 -0.86 -2.64 24.16
N TYR A 82 0.17 -3.36 23.80
CA TYR A 82 0.91 -4.26 24.70
C TYR A 82 2.14 -3.61 25.36
N VAL A 83 2.46 -2.38 24.96
CA VAL A 83 3.53 -1.60 25.61
C VAL A 83 2.99 -1.07 26.94
N LYS A 84 3.55 -1.56 28.06
CA LYS A 84 3.01 -1.34 29.42
C LYS A 84 3.48 -0.04 30.07
N THR A 85 4.66 0.46 29.69
CA THR A 85 5.33 1.59 30.34
C THR A 85 5.96 2.53 29.30
N HIS A 86 7.00 3.25 29.69
CA HIS A 86 7.74 4.13 28.79
C HIS A 86 8.31 3.35 27.59
N LYS A 87 8.33 3.99 26.45
CA LYS A 87 8.84 3.40 25.20
C LYS A 87 10.36 3.22 25.26
N THR A 88 10.79 1.96 25.23
CA THR A 88 12.18 1.54 25.04
C THR A 88 12.21 0.33 24.13
N ASP A 89 13.32 0.07 23.44
CA ASP A 89 13.47 -1.09 22.57
C ASP A 89 13.22 -2.41 23.35
N ALA A 90 13.56 -2.46 24.62
CA ALA A 90 13.31 -3.62 25.49
C ALA A 90 11.82 -3.85 25.75
N THR A 91 11.05 -2.79 26.01
CA THR A 91 9.59 -2.85 26.20
C THR A 91 8.87 -3.14 24.89
N ASP A 92 9.38 -2.66 23.75
CA ASP A 92 8.83 -2.94 22.43
C ASP A 92 9.04 -4.44 22.08
N ALA A 93 10.23 -5.02 22.35
CA ALA A 93 10.47 -6.46 22.16
C ALA A 93 9.59 -7.34 23.07
N GLU A 94 9.37 -6.94 24.34
CA GLU A 94 8.45 -7.61 25.26
C GLU A 94 7.00 -7.55 24.72
N ALA A 95 6.54 -6.39 24.30
CA ALA A 95 5.20 -6.19 23.72
C ALA A 95 4.98 -7.04 22.47
N ILE A 96 6.00 -7.17 21.59
CA ILE A 96 5.94 -8.04 20.40
C ILE A 96 5.84 -9.50 20.82
N CYS A 97 6.63 -9.93 21.83
CA CYS A 97 6.61 -11.30 22.36
C CYS A 97 5.25 -11.67 22.96
N GLU A 98 4.60 -10.73 23.64
CA GLU A 98 3.26 -10.92 24.17
C GLU A 98 2.21 -10.95 23.04
N ALA A 99 2.27 -10.00 22.12
CA ALA A 99 1.31 -9.86 21.03
C ALA A 99 1.29 -11.08 20.10
N VAL A 100 2.44 -11.68 19.77
CA VAL A 100 2.54 -12.82 18.83
C VAL A 100 1.82 -14.07 19.31
N ASN A 101 1.64 -14.23 20.62
CA ASN A 101 0.96 -15.37 21.25
C ASN A 101 -0.56 -15.22 21.33
N ARG A 102 -1.12 -14.04 20.97
CA ARG A 102 -2.56 -13.80 21.13
C ARG A 102 -3.36 -14.51 20.04
N PRO A 103 -4.45 -15.26 20.38
CA PRO A 103 -5.20 -16.07 19.43
C PRO A 103 -5.89 -15.23 18.34
N ASN A 104 -6.30 -14.00 18.67
CA ASN A 104 -6.98 -13.10 17.72
C ASN A 104 -6.05 -12.10 17.04
N MET A 105 -4.72 -12.31 17.11
CA MET A 105 -3.76 -11.42 16.47
C MET A 105 -3.81 -11.55 14.94
N ARG A 106 -3.79 -10.41 14.27
CA ARG A 106 -3.72 -10.35 12.80
C ARG A 106 -2.27 -10.20 12.36
N PHE A 107 -1.81 -11.18 11.63
CA PHE A 107 -0.44 -11.19 11.11
C PHE A 107 -0.36 -10.61 9.70
N VAL A 108 0.79 -10.01 9.41
CA VAL A 108 1.12 -9.54 8.07
C VAL A 108 1.81 -10.67 7.32
N PRO A 109 1.29 -11.10 6.16
CA PRO A 109 1.93 -12.14 5.35
C PRO A 109 3.36 -11.76 4.97
N ILE A 110 4.27 -12.73 5.07
CA ILE A 110 5.67 -12.53 4.69
C ILE A 110 5.77 -12.52 3.18
N LYS A 111 6.31 -11.43 2.63
CA LYS A 111 6.45 -11.25 1.18
C LYS A 111 7.63 -12.04 0.63
N SER A 112 7.46 -12.63 -0.54
CA SER A 112 8.55 -13.21 -1.32
C SER A 112 9.53 -12.12 -1.81
N ILE A 113 10.71 -12.53 -2.25
CA ILE A 113 11.70 -11.62 -2.86
C ILE A 113 11.10 -10.95 -4.10
N GLU A 114 10.39 -11.72 -4.92
CA GLU A 114 9.73 -11.23 -6.13
C GLU A 114 8.66 -10.18 -5.81
N GLN A 115 7.80 -10.44 -4.83
CA GLN A 115 6.78 -9.47 -4.38
C GLN A 115 7.42 -8.17 -3.85
N GLN A 116 8.51 -8.28 -3.08
CA GLN A 116 9.23 -7.10 -2.61
C GLN A 116 9.89 -6.32 -3.76
N SER A 117 10.43 -7.02 -4.77
CA SER A 117 10.98 -6.39 -5.97
C SER A 117 9.91 -5.62 -6.72
N ALA A 118 8.76 -6.23 -7.00
CA ALA A 118 7.64 -5.56 -7.64
C ALA A 118 7.16 -4.33 -6.86
N LEU A 119 7.02 -4.43 -5.53
CA LEU A 119 6.67 -3.29 -4.68
C LEU A 119 7.73 -2.20 -4.66
N SER A 120 9.00 -2.53 -4.87
CA SER A 120 10.07 -1.53 -4.99
C SER A 120 9.91 -0.71 -6.26
N LEU A 121 9.56 -1.33 -7.40
CA LEU A 121 9.23 -0.60 -8.64
C LEU A 121 8.08 0.38 -8.41
N HIS A 122 7.01 -0.07 -7.76
CA HIS A 122 5.86 0.79 -7.43
C HIS A 122 6.23 1.97 -6.52
N ARG A 123 7.09 1.75 -5.51
CA ARG A 123 7.53 2.79 -4.58
C ARG A 123 8.39 3.84 -5.27
N VAL A 124 9.35 3.42 -6.09
CA VAL A 124 10.22 4.34 -6.84
C VAL A 124 9.40 5.13 -7.85
N ARG A 125 8.53 4.44 -8.64
CA ARG A 125 7.59 5.11 -9.53
C ARG A 125 6.73 6.16 -8.82
N GLN A 126 6.18 5.84 -7.66
CA GLN A 126 5.39 6.79 -6.88
C GLN A 126 6.22 8.01 -6.45
N GLY A 127 7.49 7.80 -6.09
CA GLY A 127 8.45 8.87 -5.79
C GLY A 127 8.63 9.81 -6.98
N PHE A 128 8.91 9.26 -8.16
CA PHE A 128 9.09 10.05 -9.37
C PHE A 128 7.81 10.79 -9.81
N VAL A 129 6.65 10.16 -9.73
CA VAL A 129 5.36 10.83 -9.99
C VAL A 129 5.11 11.99 -9.03
N ARG A 130 5.48 11.87 -7.75
CA ARG A 130 5.39 12.97 -6.78
C ARG A 130 6.38 14.09 -7.10
N ALA A 131 7.65 13.75 -7.37
CA ALA A 131 8.68 14.71 -7.75
C ALA A 131 8.27 15.47 -9.00
N ARG A 132 7.77 14.77 -10.03
CA ARG A 132 7.24 15.34 -11.27
C ARG A 132 6.11 16.36 -11.00
N THR A 133 5.17 16.01 -10.15
CA THR A 133 4.05 16.90 -9.80
C THR A 133 4.54 18.13 -9.03
N GLY A 134 5.44 17.94 -8.06
CA GLY A 134 6.07 19.01 -7.31
C GLY A 134 6.83 19.97 -8.21
N GLN A 135 7.64 19.42 -9.14
CA GLN A 135 8.41 20.18 -10.12
C GLN A 135 7.51 21.04 -11.02
N ALA A 136 6.40 20.46 -11.52
CA ALA A 136 5.43 21.19 -12.34
C ALA A 136 4.74 22.31 -11.55
N CYS A 137 4.47 22.11 -10.27
CA CYS A 137 3.92 23.15 -9.38
C CYS A 137 4.96 24.25 -9.15
N GLN A 138 6.21 23.90 -8.91
CA GLN A 138 7.31 24.85 -8.72
C GLN A 138 7.51 25.74 -9.95
N ILE A 139 7.56 25.16 -11.16
CA ILE A 139 7.67 25.92 -12.42
C ILE A 139 6.53 26.93 -12.54
N ARG A 140 5.27 26.50 -12.28
CA ARG A 140 4.12 27.42 -12.35
C ARG A 140 4.19 28.54 -11.31
N GLY A 141 4.62 28.21 -10.08
CA GLY A 141 4.80 29.21 -9.01
C GLY A 141 5.83 30.26 -9.40
N LEU A 142 7.00 29.84 -9.88
CA LEU A 142 8.06 30.76 -10.30
C LEU A 142 7.66 31.63 -11.47
N LEU A 143 6.94 31.09 -12.48
CA LEU A 143 6.43 31.87 -13.60
C LEU A 143 5.40 32.92 -13.16
N ALA A 144 4.55 32.58 -12.19
CA ALA A 144 3.53 33.48 -11.66
C ALA A 144 4.14 34.72 -10.97
N GLU A 145 5.32 34.61 -10.33
CA GLU A 145 6.05 35.76 -9.74
C GLU A 145 6.47 36.79 -10.81
N PHE A 146 6.54 36.38 -12.06
CA PHE A 146 6.81 37.27 -13.21
C PHE A 146 5.54 37.56 -14.04
N GLY A 147 4.35 37.36 -13.47
CA GLY A 147 3.07 37.62 -14.14
C GLY A 147 2.66 36.59 -15.20
N LEU A 148 3.44 35.54 -15.41
CA LEU A 148 3.16 34.48 -16.40
C LEU A 148 2.28 33.39 -15.78
N VAL A 149 0.97 33.60 -15.84
CA VAL A 149 -0.02 32.65 -15.28
C VAL A 149 -0.42 31.60 -16.31
N MET A 150 -0.41 30.34 -15.90
CA MET A 150 -0.80 29.21 -16.76
C MET A 150 -1.83 28.29 -16.09
N PRO A 151 -2.70 27.62 -16.87
CA PRO A 151 -3.69 26.70 -16.33
C PRO A 151 -3.08 25.54 -15.53
N PRO A 152 -3.77 25.00 -14.51
CA PRO A 152 -3.31 23.84 -13.76
C PRO A 152 -3.24 22.60 -14.67
N GLY A 153 -2.38 21.64 -14.27
CA GLY A 153 -2.18 20.38 -14.98
C GLY A 153 -0.79 20.29 -15.61
N ILE A 154 -0.23 19.07 -15.57
CA ILE A 154 1.13 18.81 -16.04
C ILE A 154 1.26 18.95 -17.57
N ALA A 155 0.17 18.66 -18.29
CA ALA A 155 0.14 18.79 -19.75
C ALA A 155 0.41 20.22 -20.22
N ASN A 156 0.03 21.22 -19.42
CA ASN A 156 0.21 22.63 -19.76
C ASN A 156 1.65 23.09 -19.64
N ILE A 157 2.51 22.38 -18.91
CA ILE A 157 3.95 22.70 -18.80
C ILE A 157 4.64 22.70 -20.17
N LYS A 158 4.14 21.96 -21.14
CA LYS A 158 4.64 21.97 -22.51
C LYS A 158 4.57 23.35 -23.19
N GLN A 159 3.76 24.27 -22.67
CA GLN A 159 3.61 25.64 -23.19
C GLN A 159 4.68 26.60 -22.64
N VAL A 160 5.40 26.22 -21.57
CA VAL A 160 6.38 27.09 -20.89
C VAL A 160 7.44 27.64 -21.84
N PRO A 161 8.07 26.85 -22.74
CA PRO A 161 9.06 27.41 -23.70
C PRO A 161 8.50 28.53 -24.56
N LYS A 162 7.24 28.40 -25.02
CA LYS A 162 6.56 29.43 -25.80
C LYS A 162 6.26 30.69 -24.98
N LEU A 163 5.88 30.53 -23.70
CA LEU A 163 5.66 31.64 -22.78
C LEU A 163 6.96 32.42 -22.51
N LEU A 164 8.07 31.72 -22.27
CA LEU A 164 9.38 32.36 -22.09
C LEU A 164 9.81 33.14 -23.34
N GLN A 165 9.60 32.56 -24.53
CA GLN A 165 9.92 33.21 -25.80
C GLN A 165 9.05 34.47 -26.03
N ALA A 166 7.78 34.41 -25.70
CA ALA A 166 6.85 35.55 -25.85
C ALA A 166 7.16 36.69 -24.87
N ALA A 167 7.60 36.37 -23.65
CA ALA A 167 8.01 37.38 -22.66
C ALA A 167 9.35 38.06 -23.02
N GLY A 168 10.19 37.41 -23.82
CA GLY A 168 11.38 37.98 -24.40
C GLY A 168 12.35 38.64 -23.38
N LYS A 169 12.68 39.92 -23.59
CA LYS A 169 13.61 40.69 -22.76
C LYS A 169 13.03 41.12 -21.39
N GLU A 170 11.75 40.94 -21.16
CA GLU A 170 11.11 41.28 -19.87
C GLU A 170 11.54 40.35 -18.73
N LEU A 171 12.07 39.17 -19.06
CA LEU A 171 12.54 38.19 -18.06
C LEU A 171 14.05 38.25 -17.91
N PRO A 172 14.60 38.22 -16.67
CA PRO A 172 16.02 38.11 -16.43
C PRO A 172 16.61 36.82 -17.02
N ALA A 173 17.75 36.92 -17.73
CA ALA A 173 18.39 35.74 -18.31
C ALA A 173 18.68 34.60 -17.30
N PRO A 174 19.14 34.87 -16.06
CA PRO A 174 19.31 33.83 -15.06
C PRO A 174 18.00 33.09 -14.71
N PHE A 175 16.87 33.79 -14.72
CA PHE A 175 15.54 33.18 -14.48
C PHE A 175 15.16 32.25 -15.62
N CYS A 176 15.32 32.66 -16.87
CA CYS A 176 15.06 31.80 -18.03
C CYS A 176 15.89 30.52 -17.97
N LEU A 177 17.21 30.63 -17.69
CA LEU A 177 18.11 29.49 -17.52
C LEU A 177 17.64 28.54 -16.38
N LEU A 178 17.18 29.10 -15.26
CA LEU A 178 16.63 28.31 -14.16
C LEU A 178 15.39 27.48 -14.59
N ILE A 179 14.44 28.13 -15.29
CA ILE A 179 13.25 27.45 -15.77
C ILE A 179 13.60 26.36 -16.80
N GLU A 180 14.55 26.61 -17.69
CA GLU A 180 15.01 25.59 -18.65
C GLU A 180 15.60 24.37 -17.94
N ARG A 181 16.41 24.56 -16.89
CA ARG A 181 16.94 23.45 -16.06
C ARG A 181 15.82 22.66 -15.39
N LEU A 182 14.80 23.34 -14.86
CA LEU A 182 13.64 22.69 -14.24
C LEU A 182 12.81 21.90 -15.26
N LEU A 183 12.68 22.40 -16.49
CA LEU A 183 12.01 21.68 -17.59
C LEU A 183 12.81 20.45 -18.03
N ALA A 184 14.14 20.55 -18.13
CA ALA A 184 15.00 19.40 -18.44
C ALA A 184 14.88 18.30 -17.36
N HIS A 185 14.92 18.67 -16.08
CA HIS A 185 14.71 17.73 -14.97
C HIS A 185 13.32 17.11 -15.00
N LEU A 186 12.26 17.87 -15.31
CA LEU A 186 10.91 17.35 -15.46
C LEU A 186 10.81 16.30 -16.58
N LYS A 187 11.47 16.55 -17.72
CA LYS A 187 11.56 15.60 -18.84
C LYS A 187 12.25 14.30 -18.43
N GLU A 188 13.30 14.40 -17.62
CA GLU A 188 14.01 13.23 -17.10
C GLU A 188 13.13 12.42 -16.14
N LEU A 189 12.38 13.08 -15.23
CA LEU A 189 11.40 12.41 -14.35
C LEU A 189 10.31 11.71 -15.15
N ASP A 190 9.85 12.29 -16.27
CA ASP A 190 8.90 11.67 -17.18
C ASP A 190 9.47 10.41 -17.85
N ARG A 191 10.73 10.44 -18.26
CA ARG A 191 11.43 9.29 -18.85
C ARG A 191 11.56 8.14 -17.84
N GLN A 192 12.10 8.44 -16.65
CA GLN A 192 12.28 7.46 -15.58
C GLN A 192 10.95 6.85 -15.11
N THR A 193 9.89 7.65 -15.07
CA THR A 193 8.54 7.15 -14.72
C THR A 193 8.06 6.13 -15.74
N ARG A 194 8.24 6.38 -17.05
CA ARG A 194 7.85 5.45 -18.13
C ARG A 194 8.63 4.16 -18.09
N GLU A 195 9.95 4.22 -17.90
CA GLU A 195 10.79 3.02 -17.78
C GLU A 195 10.34 2.12 -16.62
N LEU A 196 10.00 2.70 -15.47
CA LEU A 196 9.45 1.92 -14.36
C LEU A 196 8.05 1.36 -14.67
N GLU A 197 7.24 2.09 -15.43
CA GLU A 197 5.93 1.58 -15.88
C GLU A 197 6.09 0.39 -16.82
N GLU A 198 7.07 0.40 -17.72
CA GLU A 198 7.42 -0.72 -18.60
C GLU A 198 7.82 -1.95 -17.78
N LEU A 199 8.73 -1.78 -16.80
CA LEU A 199 9.12 -2.88 -15.91
C LEU A 199 7.95 -3.45 -15.09
N ILE A 200 7.02 -2.59 -14.66
CA ILE A 200 5.79 -3.05 -13.98
C ILE A 200 4.88 -3.80 -14.94
N VAL A 201 4.76 -3.36 -16.18
CA VAL A 201 3.97 -4.06 -17.22
C VAL A 201 4.58 -5.41 -17.53
N ASP A 202 5.90 -5.52 -17.64
CA ASP A 202 6.59 -6.80 -17.86
C ASP A 202 6.34 -7.78 -16.69
N TRP A 203 6.41 -7.29 -15.46
CA TRP A 203 6.06 -8.12 -14.30
C TRP A 203 4.58 -8.55 -14.35
N HIS A 204 3.68 -7.62 -14.69
CA HIS A 204 2.25 -7.90 -14.85
C HIS A 204 2.00 -8.99 -15.89
N GLN A 205 2.68 -8.96 -17.04
CA GLN A 205 2.51 -9.97 -18.11
C GLN A 205 2.95 -11.37 -17.66
N ARG A 206 3.93 -11.48 -16.78
CA ARG A 206 4.39 -12.77 -16.23
C ARG A 206 3.53 -13.26 -15.06
N SER A 207 2.76 -12.39 -14.42
CA SER A 207 1.90 -12.73 -13.27
C SER A 207 0.47 -13.04 -13.72
N GLU A 208 0.10 -14.34 -13.73
CA GLU A 208 -1.25 -14.77 -14.08
C GLU A 208 -2.32 -14.12 -13.19
N PRO A 209 -2.21 -14.07 -11.81
CA PRO A 209 -3.19 -13.38 -10.99
C PRO A 209 -3.33 -11.90 -11.34
N SER A 210 -2.23 -11.23 -11.70
CA SER A 210 -2.25 -9.83 -12.09
C SER A 210 -3.01 -9.61 -13.42
N ARG A 211 -2.78 -10.50 -14.41
CA ARG A 211 -3.51 -10.44 -15.69
C ARG A 211 -5.01 -10.67 -15.50
N ARG A 212 -5.40 -11.62 -14.64
CA ARG A 212 -6.81 -11.84 -14.30
C ARG A 212 -7.45 -10.60 -13.69
N LEU A 213 -6.81 -9.99 -12.68
CA LEU A 213 -7.34 -8.80 -12.04
C LEU A 213 -7.50 -7.62 -13.00
N ALA A 214 -6.65 -7.50 -14.01
CA ALA A 214 -6.73 -6.43 -15.00
C ALA A 214 -7.98 -6.52 -15.90
N LYS A 215 -8.69 -7.66 -15.90
CA LYS A 215 -10.00 -7.82 -16.57
C LYS A 215 -11.13 -7.04 -15.87
N ILE A 216 -10.93 -6.64 -14.61
CA ILE A 216 -11.90 -5.84 -13.86
C ILE A 216 -11.88 -4.39 -14.37
N PRO A 217 -13.02 -3.82 -14.80
CA PRO A 217 -13.07 -2.42 -15.22
C PRO A 217 -12.56 -1.47 -14.13
N GLY A 218 -11.59 -0.62 -14.49
CA GLY A 218 -10.91 0.30 -13.59
C GLY A 218 -9.64 -0.25 -12.93
N ILE A 219 -9.28 -1.51 -13.21
CA ILE A 219 -7.98 -2.07 -12.80
C ILE A 219 -7.13 -2.24 -14.05
N GLY A 220 -6.07 -1.45 -14.16
CA GLY A 220 -5.03 -1.61 -15.17
C GLY A 220 -3.81 -2.35 -14.63
N PRO A 221 -2.77 -2.58 -15.47
CA PRO A 221 -1.55 -3.31 -15.10
C PRO A 221 -0.90 -2.82 -13.79
N ILE A 222 -0.78 -1.50 -13.61
CA ILE A 222 -0.20 -0.89 -12.41
C ILE A 222 -1.03 -1.21 -11.16
N THR A 223 -2.35 -1.14 -11.24
CA THR A 223 -3.21 -1.44 -10.09
C THR A 223 -3.23 -2.93 -9.79
N ALA A 224 -3.31 -3.77 -10.82
CA ALA A 224 -3.33 -5.22 -10.69
C ALA A 224 -2.04 -5.76 -10.05
N SER A 225 -0.88 -5.34 -10.58
CA SER A 225 0.43 -5.75 -10.06
C SER A 225 0.66 -5.26 -8.62
N ALA A 226 0.28 -4.02 -8.31
CA ALA A 226 0.37 -3.50 -6.95
C ALA A 226 -0.51 -4.28 -5.96
N LEU A 227 -1.72 -4.67 -6.35
CA LEU A 227 -2.62 -5.48 -5.53
C LEU A 227 -2.03 -6.87 -5.26
N VAL A 228 -1.63 -7.59 -6.31
CA VAL A 228 -1.07 -8.95 -6.18
C VAL A 228 0.21 -8.94 -5.34
N ALA A 229 1.12 -8.00 -5.58
CA ALA A 229 2.36 -7.89 -4.81
C ALA A 229 2.11 -7.50 -3.34
N SER A 230 1.01 -6.81 -3.03
CA SER A 230 0.69 -6.37 -1.66
C SER A 230 -0.12 -7.39 -0.87
N ILE A 231 -1.06 -8.09 -1.53
CA ILE A 231 -1.98 -9.07 -0.92
C ILE A 231 -1.26 -10.42 -0.76
N SER A 232 -0.09 -10.62 -0.72
CA SER A 232 0.74 -11.83 -0.63
C SER A 232 -0.04 -13.16 -0.46
N ASP A 233 -0.99 -13.19 0.46
CA ASP A 233 -1.88 -14.31 0.74
C ASP A 233 -3.31 -13.82 1.01
N VAL A 234 -4.23 -14.16 0.11
CA VAL A 234 -5.64 -13.77 0.21
C VAL A 234 -6.38 -14.53 1.31
N SER A 235 -5.91 -15.70 1.73
CA SER A 235 -6.50 -16.50 2.82
C SER A 235 -6.45 -15.78 4.17
N SER A 236 -5.55 -14.79 4.31
CA SER A 236 -5.47 -13.91 5.48
C SER A 236 -6.73 -13.05 5.69
N PHE A 237 -7.63 -13.01 4.70
CA PHE A 237 -8.87 -12.25 4.76
C PHE A 237 -10.07 -13.20 4.65
N LYS A 238 -10.92 -13.27 5.68
CA LYS A 238 -12.11 -14.13 5.70
C LYS A 238 -13.10 -13.85 4.55
N ASN A 239 -13.13 -12.61 4.08
CA ASN A 239 -14.01 -12.15 3.00
C ASN A 239 -13.55 -10.83 2.40
N GLY A 240 -14.15 -10.42 1.28
CA GLY A 240 -13.83 -9.17 0.62
C GLY A 240 -14.13 -7.89 1.42
N ARG A 241 -14.95 -7.95 2.48
CA ARG A 241 -15.18 -6.81 3.37
C ARG A 241 -13.95 -6.57 4.26
N GLU A 242 -13.30 -7.63 4.73
CA GLU A 242 -12.03 -7.52 5.47
C GLU A 242 -10.90 -6.95 4.60
N LEU A 243 -10.77 -7.40 3.36
CA LEU A 243 -9.80 -6.81 2.42
C LEU A 243 -10.08 -5.31 2.18
N ALA A 244 -11.36 -4.93 2.03
CA ALA A 244 -11.74 -3.52 1.89
C ALA A 244 -11.47 -2.70 3.17
N ALA A 245 -11.64 -3.29 4.35
CA ALA A 245 -11.29 -2.67 5.63
C ALA A 245 -9.78 -2.48 5.77
N TRP A 246 -8.99 -3.49 5.37
CA TRP A 246 -7.53 -3.41 5.35
C TRP A 246 -7.03 -2.29 4.43
N LEU A 247 -7.70 -2.04 3.30
CA LEU A 247 -7.41 -0.91 2.40
C LEU A 247 -7.98 0.44 2.88
N GLY A 248 -8.76 0.43 3.96
CA GLY A 248 -9.35 1.65 4.52
C GLY A 248 -10.47 2.25 3.67
N LEU A 249 -11.18 1.41 2.90
CA LEU A 249 -12.32 1.79 2.06
C LEU A 249 -13.69 1.58 2.75
N VAL A 250 -13.69 1.18 4.03
CA VAL A 250 -14.90 1.06 4.85
C VAL A 250 -15.11 2.30 5.70
N PRO A 251 -16.35 2.65 6.07
CA PRO A 251 -16.63 3.75 6.98
C PRO A 251 -15.92 3.58 8.33
N ARG A 252 -15.49 4.68 8.92
CA ARG A 252 -15.17 4.70 10.35
C ARG A 252 -16.48 4.58 11.11
N GLN A 253 -16.48 3.77 12.13
CA GLN A 253 -17.63 3.60 13.01
C GLN A 253 -17.28 4.19 14.38
N HIS A 254 -18.20 4.98 14.90
CA HIS A 254 -18.21 5.48 16.26
C HIS A 254 -19.59 5.17 16.85
N SER A 255 -19.69 4.07 17.55
CA SER A 255 -20.98 3.58 18.07
C SER A 255 -20.87 3.43 19.58
N SER A 256 -21.85 3.95 20.28
CA SER A 256 -22.01 3.82 21.72
C SER A 256 -23.49 3.64 22.05
N GLY A 257 -23.80 2.88 23.09
CA GLY A 257 -25.19 2.67 23.56
C GLY A 257 -26.15 2.15 22.48
N GLY A 258 -25.68 1.26 21.59
CA GLY A 258 -26.52 0.68 20.53
C GLY A 258 -26.79 1.62 19.33
N LYS A 259 -26.29 2.87 19.34
CA LYS A 259 -26.49 3.83 18.24
C LYS A 259 -25.31 3.79 17.26
N PRO A 260 -25.45 3.22 16.03
CA PRO A 260 -24.38 3.18 15.06
C PRO A 260 -24.21 4.54 14.37
N THR A 261 -23.02 5.14 14.51
CA THR A 261 -22.64 6.36 13.77
C THR A 261 -21.56 6.02 12.77
N LEU A 262 -21.90 6.11 11.47
CA LEU A 262 -20.96 5.89 10.37
C LEU A 262 -20.44 7.22 9.86
N LEU A 263 -19.10 7.35 9.81
CA LEU A 263 -18.38 8.51 9.31
C LEU A 263 -17.81 8.23 7.91
N GLY A 264 -17.01 9.15 7.37
CA GLY A 264 -16.27 8.92 6.13
C GLY A 264 -15.34 7.70 6.22
N ILE A 265 -14.77 7.26 5.08
CA ILE A 265 -13.89 6.07 5.05
C ILE A 265 -12.74 6.18 6.05
N SER A 266 -12.31 5.03 6.57
CA SER A 266 -11.30 4.97 7.64
C SER A 266 -9.93 5.49 7.21
N LYS A 267 -9.61 5.39 5.92
CA LYS A 267 -8.30 5.73 5.32
C LYS A 267 -7.12 5.01 5.99
N ARG A 268 -7.38 3.97 6.78
CA ARG A 268 -6.35 3.07 7.34
C ARG A 268 -5.75 2.22 6.22
N GLY A 269 -4.56 1.67 6.47
CA GLY A 269 -3.88 0.80 5.49
C GLY A 269 -3.19 1.57 4.36
N ASP A 270 -2.88 0.87 3.27
CA ASP A 270 -2.02 1.37 2.20
C ASP A 270 -2.67 2.51 1.40
N ARG A 271 -2.07 3.70 1.49
CA ARG A 271 -2.52 4.90 0.78
C ARG A 271 -2.34 4.76 -0.73
N TYR A 272 -1.27 4.10 -1.17
CA TYR A 272 -0.97 3.96 -2.60
C TYR A 272 -2.02 3.09 -3.29
N LEU A 273 -2.31 1.90 -2.76
CA LEU A 273 -3.35 1.02 -3.28
C LEU A 273 -4.72 1.69 -3.29
N ARG A 274 -5.08 2.36 -2.20
CA ARG A 274 -6.34 3.10 -2.14
C ARG A 274 -6.42 4.20 -3.20
N THR A 275 -5.33 4.93 -3.44
CA THR A 275 -5.26 5.96 -4.50
C THR A 275 -5.49 5.34 -5.87
N LEU A 276 -4.79 4.24 -6.20
CA LEU A 276 -4.96 3.54 -7.49
C LEU A 276 -6.41 3.06 -7.69
N LEU A 277 -7.00 2.45 -6.68
CA LEU A 277 -8.37 1.94 -6.72
C LEU A 277 -9.41 3.06 -6.90
N VAL A 278 -9.23 4.19 -6.19
CA VAL A 278 -10.12 5.35 -6.32
C VAL A 278 -9.98 6.00 -7.70
N HIS A 279 -8.77 6.12 -8.25
CA HIS A 279 -8.56 6.62 -9.61
C HIS A 279 -9.16 5.68 -10.66
N GLY A 280 -8.98 4.37 -10.52
CA GLY A 280 -9.60 3.38 -11.39
C GLY A 280 -11.13 3.44 -11.33
N ALA A 281 -11.72 3.54 -10.14
CA ALA A 281 -13.16 3.70 -9.97
C ALA A 281 -13.68 5.00 -10.62
N ARG A 282 -12.94 6.12 -10.48
CA ARG A 282 -13.30 7.39 -11.10
C ARG A 282 -13.33 7.30 -12.64
N SER A 283 -12.35 6.63 -13.24
CA SER A 283 -12.31 6.42 -14.70
C SER A 283 -13.50 5.62 -15.21
N VAL A 284 -13.98 4.66 -14.42
CA VAL A 284 -15.21 3.89 -14.75
C VAL A 284 -16.45 4.76 -14.63
N ILE A 285 -16.57 5.61 -13.60
CA ILE A 285 -17.71 6.49 -13.38
C ILE A 285 -17.86 7.50 -14.53
N VAL A 286 -16.78 8.10 -15.01
CA VAL A 286 -16.81 9.02 -16.17
C VAL A 286 -17.47 8.35 -17.39
N ARG A 287 -17.28 7.04 -17.56
CA ARG A 287 -17.86 6.25 -18.65
C ARG A 287 -19.18 5.58 -18.29
N ALA A 288 -19.66 5.71 -17.05
CA ALA A 288 -20.85 5.01 -16.56
C ALA A 288 -22.14 5.36 -17.33
N ARG A 289 -22.26 6.61 -17.84
CA ARG A 289 -23.43 7.05 -18.63
C ARG A 289 -23.62 6.24 -19.92
N LYS A 290 -22.52 5.70 -20.49
CA LYS A 290 -22.50 4.91 -21.72
C LYS A 290 -22.59 3.38 -21.47
N ARG A 291 -22.71 2.96 -20.21
CA ARG A 291 -22.81 1.53 -19.85
C ARG A 291 -24.27 1.11 -19.73
N GLU A 292 -24.59 -0.06 -20.27
CA GLU A 292 -25.93 -0.66 -20.23
C GLU A 292 -26.00 -1.92 -19.36
N ASP A 293 -24.84 -2.36 -18.80
CA ASP A 293 -24.78 -3.51 -17.90
C ASP A 293 -25.36 -3.18 -16.50
N GLU A 294 -25.61 -4.23 -15.70
CA GLU A 294 -26.15 -4.10 -14.33
C GLU A 294 -25.29 -3.16 -13.45
N LYS A 295 -23.96 -3.19 -13.65
CA LYS A 295 -23.05 -2.30 -12.92
C LYS A 295 -23.22 -0.85 -13.32
N GLY A 296 -23.46 -0.58 -14.61
CA GLY A 296 -23.79 0.74 -15.13
C GLY A 296 -25.11 1.25 -14.58
N THR A 297 -26.14 0.41 -14.57
CA THR A 297 -27.47 0.71 -14.00
C THR A 297 -27.38 1.05 -12.51
N TRP A 298 -26.63 0.26 -11.72
CA TRP A 298 -26.39 0.54 -10.31
C TRP A 298 -25.66 1.87 -10.10
N LEU A 299 -24.64 2.17 -10.94
CA LEU A 299 -23.89 3.43 -10.86
C LEU A 299 -24.75 4.63 -11.20
N LYS A 300 -25.61 4.56 -12.24
CA LYS A 300 -26.54 5.61 -12.62
C LYS A 300 -27.46 5.95 -11.44
N LYS A 301 -28.15 4.95 -10.88
CA LYS A 301 -29.02 5.09 -9.70
C LYS A 301 -28.28 5.65 -8.46
N LEU A 302 -26.99 5.34 -8.30
CA LEU A 302 -26.20 5.86 -7.19
C LEU A 302 -25.82 7.32 -7.38
N LEU A 303 -25.49 7.73 -8.62
CA LEU A 303 -25.12 9.10 -8.98
C LEU A 303 -26.31 10.08 -8.92
N GLU A 304 -27.55 9.61 -9.10
CA GLU A 304 -28.76 10.41 -8.93
C GLU A 304 -28.96 10.89 -7.48
N ARG A 305 -28.55 10.09 -6.49
CA ARG A 305 -28.80 10.34 -5.05
C ARG A 305 -27.57 10.64 -4.23
N ARG A 306 -26.37 10.52 -4.76
CA ARG A 306 -25.09 10.69 -4.04
C ARG A 306 -24.05 11.43 -4.86
N HIS A 307 -23.29 12.26 -4.16
CA HIS A 307 -22.18 12.98 -4.79
C HIS A 307 -21.17 12.01 -5.44
N VAL A 308 -20.57 12.39 -6.57
CA VAL A 308 -19.65 11.58 -7.38
C VAL A 308 -18.49 10.97 -6.57
N ASN A 309 -17.95 11.68 -5.58
CA ASN A 309 -16.88 11.14 -4.75
C ASN A 309 -17.34 9.97 -3.86
N ILE A 310 -18.59 10.00 -3.38
CA ILE A 310 -19.20 8.90 -2.60
C ILE A 310 -19.40 7.70 -3.52
N ALA A 311 -19.93 7.90 -4.72
CA ALA A 311 -20.10 6.85 -5.72
C ALA A 311 -18.76 6.23 -6.13
N THR A 312 -17.71 7.05 -6.28
CA THR A 312 -16.35 6.58 -6.58
C THR A 312 -15.81 5.64 -5.50
N VAL A 313 -15.95 6.02 -4.25
CA VAL A 313 -15.50 5.19 -3.12
C VAL A 313 -16.33 3.91 -2.99
N ALA A 314 -17.65 3.99 -3.18
CA ALA A 314 -18.53 2.82 -3.18
C ALA A 314 -18.15 1.83 -4.30
N LEU A 315 -17.84 2.33 -5.49
CA LEU A 315 -17.34 1.49 -6.59
C LEU A 315 -15.97 0.89 -6.27
N ALA A 316 -15.02 1.67 -5.74
CA ALA A 316 -13.71 1.16 -5.32
C ALA A 316 -13.87 0.04 -4.28
N HIS A 317 -14.75 0.21 -3.30
CA HIS A 317 -15.07 -0.83 -2.32
C HIS A 317 -15.66 -2.09 -2.96
N LYS A 318 -16.62 -1.94 -3.90
CA LYS A 318 -17.18 -3.09 -4.65
C LYS A 318 -16.11 -3.79 -5.47
N THR A 319 -15.24 -3.04 -6.15
CA THR A 319 -14.10 -3.58 -6.92
C THR A 319 -13.16 -4.41 -6.05
N VAL A 320 -12.82 -3.95 -4.84
CA VAL A 320 -11.96 -4.71 -3.91
C VAL A 320 -12.60 -6.02 -3.49
N ARG A 321 -13.92 -6.05 -3.27
CA ARG A 321 -14.63 -7.30 -2.97
C ARG A 321 -14.58 -8.28 -4.13
N THR A 322 -14.67 -7.78 -5.37
CA THR A 322 -14.48 -8.59 -6.59
C THR A 322 -13.05 -9.12 -6.67
N VAL A 323 -12.03 -8.29 -6.40
CA VAL A 323 -10.62 -8.70 -6.33
C VAL A 323 -10.43 -9.86 -5.34
N TRP A 324 -10.97 -9.71 -4.12
CA TRP A 324 -10.91 -10.78 -3.13
C TRP A 324 -11.55 -12.08 -3.63
N ALA A 325 -12.76 -12.01 -4.19
CA ALA A 325 -13.48 -13.20 -4.67
C ALA A 325 -12.73 -13.90 -5.81
N MET A 326 -12.13 -13.15 -6.73
CA MET A 326 -11.32 -13.72 -7.81
C MET A 326 -10.06 -14.40 -7.29
N LEU A 327 -9.36 -13.78 -6.35
CA LEU A 327 -8.13 -14.36 -5.78
C LEU A 327 -8.41 -15.53 -4.84
N ALA A 328 -9.47 -15.45 -4.00
CA ALA A 328 -9.78 -16.48 -3.02
C ALA A 328 -10.39 -17.75 -3.63
N HIS A 329 -11.09 -17.62 -4.74
CA HIS A 329 -11.78 -18.74 -5.40
C HIS A 329 -11.21 -19.09 -6.76
N ASP A 330 -10.07 -18.53 -7.12
CA ASP A 330 -9.37 -18.75 -8.40
C ASP A 330 -10.27 -18.59 -9.64
N ARG A 331 -11.10 -17.52 -9.63
CA ARG A 331 -12.14 -17.30 -10.67
C ARG A 331 -11.75 -16.19 -11.63
N GLU A 332 -12.31 -16.29 -12.84
CA GLU A 332 -12.28 -15.24 -13.84
C GLU A 332 -13.29 -14.13 -13.54
N TYR A 333 -13.02 -12.93 -14.07
CA TYR A 333 -13.98 -11.82 -13.96
C TYR A 333 -15.20 -12.08 -14.83
N CYS A 334 -16.38 -12.08 -14.22
CA CYS A 334 -17.67 -12.12 -14.90
C CYS A 334 -18.42 -10.80 -14.66
N ALA A 335 -18.77 -10.07 -15.72
CA ALA A 335 -19.46 -8.80 -15.63
C ALA A 335 -20.87 -8.92 -15.03
N ASN A 336 -21.56 -10.01 -15.36
CA ASN A 336 -22.95 -10.30 -14.97
C ASN A 336 -23.04 -11.34 -13.83
N TYR A 337 -21.99 -11.39 -12.98
CA TYR A 337 -22.01 -12.31 -11.85
C TYR A 337 -23.07 -11.91 -10.84
N GLN A 338 -24.09 -12.75 -10.71
CA GLN A 338 -25.08 -12.69 -9.63
C GLN A 338 -24.65 -13.61 -8.50
N SER A 339 -24.49 -13.06 -7.27
CA SER A 339 -24.29 -13.90 -6.10
C SER A 339 -25.55 -14.72 -5.84
N LEU A 340 -25.44 -16.02 -5.83
CA LEU A 340 -26.52 -16.86 -5.31
C LEU A 340 -26.86 -16.38 -3.89
N PRO A 341 -28.16 -16.29 -3.54
CA PRO A 341 -28.53 -16.02 -2.17
C PRO A 341 -27.92 -17.14 -1.30
N VAL A 342 -27.24 -16.74 -0.23
CA VAL A 342 -26.81 -17.70 0.79
C VAL A 342 -28.10 -18.31 1.32
N ALA A 343 -28.28 -19.60 1.12
CA ALA A 343 -29.35 -20.32 1.78
C ALA A 343 -29.25 -20.05 3.29
N ALA A 344 -30.33 -19.58 3.87
CA ALA A 344 -30.43 -19.19 5.28
C ALA A 344 -30.22 -20.39 6.21
#